data_b6d3946bcad31944f5a41e4ca961cca9
#
_entry.id   b6d3946bcad31944f5a41e4ca961cca9
#
_cell.length_a   1.000
_cell.length_b   1.000
_cell.length_c   1.000
_cell.angle_alpha   90.00
_cell.angle_beta   90.00
_cell.angle_gamma   90.00
#
_symmetry.space_group_name_H-M   'P 1'
#
loop_
_entity.id
_entity.type
_entity.pdbx_description
1 polymer ?
#
loop_
_entity_poly.entity_id
_entity_poly.type
_entity_poly.pdbx_seq_one_letter_code
_entity_poly.pdbx_strand_id
1 'polypeptide(L)'
;NAVGTINAVRGIELKSETAGEISEIYFDSGDAVSAGQPLVRLYDEVEQAVRNNRLANLQLAKVFFDRDKSLLENKSIPQSQFDQSTANKESAVAKLSEIEAILTRKVISAPFAGVIGLRQIDLGDYLSLGDVIANLQDLTQLEIDFSIPSRYRASLKTGLTLDVTVDAFPGRVYKARVSAIDSRID
;
A
#
# COMPACT_ATOMS: atom_id res chain seq x y z
N ASN A 1 -32.78 2.44 23.60
CA ASN A 1 -31.37 2.03 23.61
C ASN A 1 -31.14 1.06 22.45
N ALA A 2 -30.09 1.24 21.70
CA ALA A 2 -29.59 0.31 20.70
C ALA A 2 -28.17 -0.13 21.12
N VAL A 3 -27.79 -1.34 20.75
CA VAL A 3 -26.43 -1.86 20.94
C VAL A 3 -25.76 -1.84 19.58
N GLY A 4 -24.49 -1.46 19.55
CA GLY A 4 -23.71 -1.39 18.33
C GLY A 4 -22.27 -1.86 18.55
N THR A 5 -21.55 -2.04 17.45
CA THR A 5 -20.13 -2.40 17.42
C THR A 5 -19.33 -1.18 16.98
N ILE A 6 -18.22 -0.94 17.69
CA ILE A 6 -17.28 0.13 17.35
C ILE A 6 -16.20 -0.45 16.46
N ASN A 7 -15.99 0.18 15.31
CA ASN A 7 -14.99 -0.18 14.33
C ASN A 7 -14.10 1.03 13.99
N ALA A 8 -12.88 0.78 13.55
CA ALA A 8 -12.07 1.82 12.93
C ALA A 8 -12.65 2.15 11.54
N VAL A 9 -12.71 3.44 11.18
CA VAL A 9 -13.17 3.88 9.83
C VAL A 9 -12.29 3.31 8.72
N ARG A 10 -11.00 3.10 9.01
CA ARG A 10 -10.05 2.45 8.11
C ARG A 10 -9.37 1.32 8.84
N GLY A 11 -9.58 0.12 8.36
CA GLY A 11 -8.90 -1.07 8.85
C GLY A 11 -8.65 -2.02 7.68
N ILE A 12 -7.45 -2.56 7.58
CA ILE A 12 -7.08 -3.54 6.57
C ILE A 12 -6.23 -4.66 7.18
N GLU A 13 -6.27 -5.80 6.54
CA GLU A 13 -5.23 -6.81 6.70
C GLU A 13 -4.07 -6.49 5.75
N LEU A 14 -2.89 -6.21 6.31
CA LEU A 14 -1.66 -6.09 5.52
C LEU A 14 -1.28 -7.48 5.02
N LYS A 15 -1.19 -7.60 3.70
CA LYS A 15 -0.86 -8.87 3.02
C LYS A 15 0.35 -8.69 2.14
N SER A 16 1.09 -9.78 1.95
CA SER A 16 2.21 -9.79 1.01
C SER A 16 1.70 -9.70 -0.44
N GLU A 17 2.26 -8.76 -1.21
CA GLU A 17 2.00 -8.60 -2.64
C GLU A 17 2.94 -9.44 -3.53
N THR A 18 3.92 -10.10 -2.93
CA THR A 18 4.90 -10.94 -3.64
C THR A 18 5.40 -12.05 -2.73
N ALA A 19 5.89 -13.12 -3.33
CA ALA A 19 6.52 -14.19 -2.57
C ALA A 19 7.99 -13.86 -2.25
N GLY A 20 8.47 -14.36 -1.10
CA GLY A 20 9.87 -14.24 -0.70
C GLY A 20 10.10 -14.51 0.77
N GLU A 21 11.35 -14.75 1.13
CA GLU A 21 11.78 -14.90 2.52
C GLU A 21 11.92 -13.53 3.19
N ILE A 22 11.55 -13.43 4.46
CA ILE A 22 11.65 -12.19 5.24
C ILE A 22 13.10 -11.97 5.67
N SER A 23 13.68 -10.86 5.21
CA SER A 23 15.04 -10.45 5.60
C SER A 23 15.05 -9.48 6.78
N GLU A 24 14.04 -8.64 6.92
CA GLU A 24 13.97 -7.65 8.00
C GLU A 24 12.50 -7.34 8.35
N ILE A 25 12.26 -7.07 9.66
CA ILE A 25 10.98 -6.60 10.19
C ILE A 25 11.25 -5.31 10.97
N TYR A 26 10.48 -4.25 10.68
CA TYR A 26 10.69 -2.90 11.21
C TYR A 26 9.58 -2.42 12.15
N PHE A 27 8.77 -3.32 12.68
CA PHE A 27 7.69 -3.00 13.60
C PHE A 27 7.50 -4.08 14.65
N ASP A 28 6.95 -3.68 15.78
CA ASP A 28 6.44 -4.59 16.81
C ASP A 28 4.90 -4.51 16.89
N SER A 29 4.29 -5.55 17.50
CA SER A 29 2.84 -5.61 17.71
C SER A 29 2.37 -4.44 18.58
N GLY A 30 1.42 -3.67 18.07
CA GLY A 30 0.87 -2.51 18.76
C GLY A 30 1.54 -1.17 18.44
N ASP A 31 2.55 -1.16 17.57
CA ASP A 31 3.24 0.07 17.19
C ASP A 31 2.34 1.03 16.40
N ALA A 32 2.55 2.32 16.62
CA ALA A 32 2.01 3.37 15.77
C ALA A 32 2.95 3.59 14.57
N VAL A 33 2.39 3.52 13.36
CA VAL A 33 3.14 3.64 12.11
C VAL A 33 2.64 4.80 11.26
N SER A 34 3.54 5.39 10.46
CA SER A 34 3.21 6.45 9.52
C SER A 34 2.93 5.90 8.12
N ALA A 35 2.16 6.64 7.32
CA ALA A 35 1.95 6.29 5.92
C ALA A 35 3.28 6.22 5.16
N GLY A 36 3.49 5.14 4.38
CA GLY A 36 4.71 4.89 3.65
C GLY A 36 5.86 4.32 4.48
N GLN A 37 5.70 4.15 5.81
CA GLN A 37 6.73 3.56 6.65
C GLN A 37 6.96 2.10 6.24
N PRO A 38 8.23 1.71 5.95
CA PRO A 38 8.58 0.31 5.71
C PRO A 38 8.26 -0.55 6.95
N LEU A 39 7.65 -1.70 6.74
CA LEU A 39 7.27 -2.65 7.80
C LEU A 39 8.01 -3.97 7.67
N VAL A 40 8.13 -4.48 6.46
CA VAL A 40 8.81 -5.75 6.18
C VAL A 40 9.63 -5.61 4.91
N ARG A 41 10.82 -6.18 4.92
CA ARG A 41 11.65 -6.36 3.73
C ARG A 41 11.80 -7.84 3.44
N LEU A 42 11.63 -8.20 2.19
CA LEU A 42 11.95 -9.52 1.67
C LEU A 42 13.37 -9.54 1.08
N TYR A 43 14.00 -10.69 1.05
CA TYR A 43 15.27 -10.88 0.35
C TYR A 43 15.15 -10.44 -1.11
N ASP A 44 16.07 -9.57 -1.55
CA ASP A 44 16.03 -8.91 -2.86
C ASP A 44 17.41 -8.88 -3.56
N GLU A 45 18.40 -9.63 -3.06
CA GLU A 45 19.78 -9.59 -3.59
C GLU A 45 19.85 -9.93 -5.07
N VAL A 46 19.07 -10.92 -5.52
CA VAL A 46 19.03 -11.32 -6.93
C VAL A 46 18.43 -10.20 -7.79
N GLU A 47 17.33 -9.61 -7.36
CA GLU A 47 16.66 -8.50 -8.03
C GLU A 47 17.57 -7.26 -8.07
N GLN A 48 18.33 -6.99 -7.01
CA GLN A 48 19.31 -5.89 -6.97
C GLN A 48 20.44 -6.14 -8.00
N ALA A 49 20.94 -7.37 -8.11
CA ALA A 49 21.94 -7.71 -9.12
C ALA A 49 21.40 -7.55 -10.55
N VAL A 50 20.15 -7.96 -10.79
CA VAL A 50 19.46 -7.76 -12.08
C VAL A 50 19.27 -6.27 -12.37
N ARG A 51 18.85 -5.48 -11.38
CA ARG A 51 18.72 -4.01 -11.51
C ARG A 51 20.03 -3.36 -11.93
N ASN A 52 21.14 -3.73 -11.28
CA ASN A 52 22.48 -3.19 -11.62
C ASN A 52 22.87 -3.53 -13.06
N ASN A 53 22.58 -4.76 -13.52
CA ASN A 53 22.79 -5.15 -14.92
C ASN A 53 21.93 -4.31 -15.89
N ARG A 54 20.61 -4.12 -15.59
CA ARG A 54 19.71 -3.28 -16.40
C ARG A 54 20.17 -1.82 -16.45
N LEU A 55 20.67 -1.29 -15.33
CA LEU A 55 21.22 0.06 -15.26
C LEU A 55 22.45 0.22 -16.16
N ALA A 56 23.38 -0.72 -16.13
CA ALA A 56 24.55 -0.73 -17.01
C ALA A 56 24.17 -0.78 -18.49
N ASN A 57 23.18 -1.62 -18.84
CA ASN A 57 22.67 -1.71 -20.21
C ASN A 57 21.99 -0.42 -20.66
N LEU A 58 21.25 0.26 -19.77
CA LEU A 58 20.67 1.57 -20.06
C LEU A 58 21.76 2.63 -20.29
N GLN A 59 22.81 2.64 -19.47
CA GLN A 59 23.94 3.55 -19.67
C GLN A 59 24.60 3.34 -21.03
N LEU A 60 24.83 2.10 -21.43
CA LEU A 60 25.39 1.78 -22.75
C LEU A 60 24.47 2.26 -23.87
N ALA A 61 23.16 1.97 -23.77
CA ALA A 61 22.16 2.41 -24.76
C ALA A 61 22.09 3.94 -24.87
N LYS A 62 22.23 4.67 -23.75
CA LYS A 62 22.30 6.14 -23.74
C LYS A 62 23.53 6.64 -24.50
N VAL A 63 24.71 6.05 -24.27
CA VAL A 63 25.95 6.45 -24.98
C VAL A 63 25.79 6.28 -26.50
N PHE A 64 25.21 5.16 -26.96
CA PHE A 64 24.94 4.96 -28.38
C PHE A 64 23.93 5.95 -28.93
N PHE A 65 22.84 6.20 -28.22
CA PHE A 65 21.82 7.17 -28.59
C PHE A 65 22.42 8.59 -28.75
N ASP A 66 23.20 9.05 -27.76
CA ASP A 66 23.78 10.39 -27.76
C ASP A 66 24.81 10.53 -28.90
N ARG A 67 25.60 9.49 -29.14
CA ARG A 67 26.52 9.45 -30.28
C ARG A 67 25.77 9.51 -31.62
N ASP A 68 24.78 8.66 -31.80
CA ASP A 68 24.03 8.58 -33.08
C ASP A 68 23.22 9.86 -33.31
N LYS A 69 22.72 10.51 -32.26
CA LYS A 69 22.09 11.82 -32.33
C LYS A 69 23.05 12.87 -32.93
N SER A 70 24.27 12.98 -32.39
CA SER A 70 25.28 13.90 -32.89
C SER A 70 25.69 13.59 -34.36
N LEU A 71 25.80 12.31 -34.71
CA LEU A 71 26.11 11.87 -36.07
C LEU A 71 24.98 12.17 -37.04
N LEU A 72 23.72 12.04 -36.62
CA LEU A 72 22.58 12.41 -37.44
C LEU A 72 22.52 13.93 -37.71
N GLU A 73 22.74 14.73 -36.68
CA GLU A 73 22.80 16.21 -36.81
C GLU A 73 23.85 16.63 -37.83
N ASN A 74 24.98 15.90 -37.91
CA ASN A 74 26.03 16.09 -38.88
C ASN A 74 25.78 15.34 -40.23
N LYS A 75 24.60 14.76 -40.41
CA LYS A 75 24.23 13.96 -41.61
C LYS A 75 25.20 12.79 -41.91
N SER A 76 25.85 12.25 -40.87
CA SER A 76 26.87 11.21 -41.02
C SER A 76 26.28 9.79 -40.91
N ILE A 77 25.03 9.67 -40.51
CA ILE A 77 24.29 8.41 -40.44
C ILE A 77 22.87 8.56 -41.02
N PRO A 78 22.24 7.47 -41.47
CA PRO A 78 20.86 7.49 -41.91
C PRO A 78 19.92 7.58 -40.70
N GLN A 79 18.71 8.13 -40.91
CA GLN A 79 17.65 8.22 -39.90
C GLN A 79 17.34 6.86 -39.25
N SER A 80 17.30 5.78 -40.03
CA SER A 80 17.01 4.44 -39.55
C SER A 80 17.99 3.94 -38.49
N GLN A 81 19.25 4.35 -38.53
CA GLN A 81 20.23 4.00 -37.48
C GLN A 81 19.95 4.76 -36.17
N PHE A 82 19.60 6.03 -36.26
CA PHE A 82 19.17 6.80 -35.08
C PHE A 82 17.87 6.27 -34.47
N ASP A 83 16.90 5.89 -35.31
CA ASP A 83 15.65 5.28 -34.85
C ASP A 83 15.91 3.95 -34.11
N GLN A 84 16.87 3.15 -34.59
CA GLN A 84 17.30 1.92 -33.92
C GLN A 84 17.93 2.20 -32.55
N SER A 85 18.82 3.19 -32.41
CA SER A 85 19.42 3.54 -31.15
C SER A 85 18.40 4.13 -30.16
N THR A 86 17.40 4.86 -30.67
CA THR A 86 16.27 5.37 -29.90
C THR A 86 15.45 4.21 -29.32
N ALA A 87 15.05 3.27 -30.16
CA ALA A 87 14.27 2.09 -29.75
C ALA A 87 15.04 1.22 -28.71
N ASN A 88 16.36 1.08 -28.90
CA ASN A 88 17.20 0.34 -27.96
C ASN A 88 17.26 1.03 -26.58
N LYS A 89 17.37 2.35 -26.54
CA LYS A 89 17.35 3.12 -25.30
C LYS A 89 15.99 2.99 -24.58
N GLU A 90 14.88 3.14 -25.33
CA GLU A 90 13.54 3.01 -24.77
C GLU A 90 13.30 1.61 -24.20
N SER A 91 13.74 0.56 -24.91
CA SER A 91 13.68 -0.81 -24.42
C SER A 91 14.49 -1.00 -23.14
N ALA A 92 15.67 -0.40 -23.03
CA ALA A 92 16.50 -0.48 -21.83
C ALA A 92 15.86 0.26 -20.65
N VAL A 93 15.20 1.41 -20.87
CA VAL A 93 14.43 2.14 -19.84
C VAL A 93 13.29 1.26 -19.33
N ALA A 94 12.50 0.65 -20.23
CA ALA A 94 11.39 -0.21 -19.86
C ALA A 94 11.83 -1.41 -19.01
N LYS A 95 12.95 -2.06 -19.37
CA LYS A 95 13.52 -3.19 -18.61
C LYS A 95 14.04 -2.79 -17.22
N LEU A 96 14.55 -1.58 -17.07
CA LEU A 96 14.95 -1.06 -15.76
C LEU A 96 13.70 -0.77 -14.91
N SER A 97 12.70 -0.13 -15.46
CA SER A 97 11.45 0.16 -14.76
C SER A 97 10.72 -1.11 -14.29
N GLU A 98 10.77 -2.18 -15.08
CA GLU A 98 10.20 -3.49 -14.72
C GLU A 98 10.82 -4.03 -13.43
N ILE A 99 12.17 -4.08 -13.34
CA ILE A 99 12.84 -4.61 -12.16
C ILE A 99 12.68 -3.68 -10.95
N GLU A 100 12.63 -2.37 -11.14
CA GLU A 100 12.37 -1.41 -10.06
C GLU A 100 10.97 -1.58 -9.48
N ALA A 101 9.97 -1.88 -10.29
CA ALA A 101 8.62 -2.21 -9.81
C ALA A 101 8.59 -3.52 -9.01
N ILE A 102 9.41 -4.51 -9.38
CA ILE A 102 9.55 -5.75 -8.60
C ILE A 102 10.20 -5.45 -7.25
N LEU A 103 11.29 -4.70 -7.22
CA LEU A 103 11.98 -4.31 -5.99
C LEU A 103 11.10 -3.49 -5.05
N THR A 104 10.26 -2.62 -5.58
CA THR A 104 9.32 -1.84 -4.77
C THR A 104 8.37 -2.76 -3.98
N ARG A 105 7.91 -3.86 -4.58
CA ARG A 105 7.05 -4.84 -3.91
C ARG A 105 7.76 -5.72 -2.90
N LYS A 106 9.11 -5.77 -2.92
CA LYS A 106 9.89 -6.47 -1.90
C LYS A 106 9.95 -5.73 -0.56
N VAL A 107 9.54 -4.46 -0.54
CA VAL A 107 9.39 -3.69 0.69
C VAL A 107 7.91 -3.43 0.93
N ILE A 108 7.36 -4.07 1.95
CA ILE A 108 5.96 -3.91 2.35
C ILE A 108 5.89 -2.73 3.31
N SER A 109 5.11 -1.71 2.95
CA SER A 109 4.98 -0.46 3.72
C SER A 109 3.54 -0.23 4.16
N ALA A 110 3.35 0.57 5.22
CA ALA A 110 2.04 0.97 5.69
C ALA A 110 1.34 1.89 4.67
N PRO A 111 0.15 1.56 4.16
CA PRO A 111 -0.56 2.38 3.17
C PRO A 111 -1.16 3.66 3.77
N PHE A 112 -1.36 3.71 5.07
CA PHE A 112 -1.81 4.87 5.83
C PHE A 112 -1.25 4.84 7.25
N ALA A 113 -1.31 5.95 7.96
CA ALA A 113 -0.90 6.04 9.36
C ALA A 113 -1.94 5.38 10.27
N GLY A 114 -1.48 4.61 11.26
CA GLY A 114 -2.38 3.90 12.17
C GLY A 114 -1.63 3.09 13.20
N VAL A 115 -2.35 2.20 13.86
CA VAL A 115 -1.81 1.24 14.83
C VAL A 115 -1.81 -0.14 14.20
N ILE A 116 -0.64 -0.79 14.25
CA ILE A 116 -0.47 -2.15 13.75
C ILE A 116 -0.90 -3.15 14.83
N GLY A 117 -1.61 -4.19 14.44
CA GLY A 117 -2.07 -5.23 15.36
C GLY A 117 -0.99 -6.28 15.65
N LEU A 118 -1.43 -7.49 16.00
CA LEU A 118 -0.51 -8.58 16.29
C LEU A 118 0.21 -9.02 15.03
N ARG A 119 1.53 -9.14 15.12
CA ARG A 119 2.41 -9.66 14.09
C ARG A 119 2.17 -11.16 13.89
N GLN A 120 1.97 -11.59 12.67
CA GLN A 120 1.69 -12.98 12.29
C GLN A 120 2.84 -13.63 11.51
N ILE A 121 4.02 -13.03 11.53
CA ILE A 121 5.19 -13.42 10.76
C ILE A 121 6.44 -13.36 11.63
N ASP A 122 7.45 -14.16 11.29
CA ASP A 122 8.76 -14.13 11.93
C ASP A 122 9.89 -13.94 10.92
N LEU A 123 11.05 -13.49 11.42
CA LEU A 123 12.25 -13.33 10.59
C LEU A 123 12.67 -14.67 10.01
N GLY A 124 12.91 -14.73 8.72
CA GLY A 124 13.26 -15.98 8.01
C GLY A 124 12.04 -16.77 7.50
N ASP A 125 10.81 -16.35 7.82
CA ASP A 125 9.62 -16.97 7.24
C ASP A 125 9.56 -16.72 5.73
N TYR A 126 9.00 -17.67 5.01
CA TYR A 126 8.72 -17.52 3.58
C TYR A 126 7.26 -17.12 3.37
N LEU A 127 7.05 -15.91 2.87
CA LEU A 127 5.72 -15.40 2.52
C LEU A 127 5.33 -15.81 1.11
N SER A 128 4.06 -16.18 0.96
CA SER A 128 3.38 -16.35 -0.32
C SER A 128 2.52 -15.11 -0.63
N LEU A 129 2.11 -14.97 -1.88
CA LEU A 129 1.17 -13.93 -2.29
C LEU A 129 -0.14 -14.05 -1.49
N GLY A 130 -0.52 -12.99 -0.79
CA GLY A 130 -1.75 -12.92 -0.01
C GLY A 130 -1.61 -13.32 1.45
N ASP A 131 -0.44 -13.78 1.90
CA ASP A 131 -0.22 -14.11 3.32
C ASP A 131 -0.38 -12.87 4.19
N VAL A 132 -1.07 -13.03 5.32
CA VAL A 132 -1.36 -11.94 6.27
C VAL A 132 -0.15 -11.68 7.14
N ILE A 133 0.24 -10.42 7.23
CA ILE A 133 1.38 -9.94 8.02
C ILE A 133 0.91 -9.43 9.38
N ALA A 134 -0.06 -8.54 9.37
CA ALA A 134 -0.70 -7.93 10.53
C ALA A 134 -1.96 -7.17 10.12
N ASN A 135 -2.77 -6.76 11.10
CA ASN A 135 -3.85 -5.80 10.86
C ASN A 135 -3.30 -4.37 11.02
N LEU A 136 -3.77 -3.43 10.21
CA LEU A 136 -3.50 -2.00 10.38
C LEU A 136 -4.83 -1.26 10.51
N GLN A 137 -4.97 -0.47 11.59
CA GLN A 137 -6.18 0.28 11.89
C GLN A 137 -5.87 1.75 12.15
N ASP A 138 -6.66 2.63 11.54
CA ASP A 138 -6.65 4.06 11.85
C ASP A 138 -7.65 4.33 12.98
N LEU A 139 -7.11 4.51 14.19
CA LEU A 139 -7.90 4.75 15.40
C LEU A 139 -8.22 6.24 15.62
N THR A 140 -7.87 7.13 14.69
CA THR A 140 -8.16 8.58 14.82
C THR A 140 -9.65 8.89 14.69
N GLN A 141 -10.35 8.07 13.91
CA GLN A 141 -11.80 8.14 13.75
C GLN A 141 -12.42 6.76 13.89
N LEU A 142 -13.45 6.70 14.72
CA LEU A 142 -14.20 5.47 14.96
C LEU A 142 -15.60 5.61 14.41
N GLU A 143 -16.14 4.54 13.88
CA GLU A 143 -17.53 4.42 13.49
C GLU A 143 -18.25 3.40 14.35
N ILE A 144 -19.57 3.56 14.47
CA ILE A 144 -20.41 2.68 15.26
C ILE A 144 -21.51 2.16 14.37
N ASP A 145 -21.51 0.86 14.17
CA ASP A 145 -22.59 0.16 13.49
C ASP A 145 -23.63 -0.29 14.53
N PHE A 146 -24.85 0.13 14.38
CA PHE A 146 -25.92 -0.27 15.26
C PHE A 146 -27.22 -0.51 14.50
N SER A 147 -28.01 -1.46 15.00
CA SER A 147 -29.31 -1.80 14.45
C SER A 147 -30.42 -1.22 15.30
N ILE A 148 -31.46 -0.72 14.64
CA ILE A 148 -32.65 -0.22 15.30
C ILE A 148 -33.91 -0.88 14.73
N PRO A 149 -34.94 -1.08 15.55
CA PRO A 149 -36.24 -1.53 15.08
C PRO A 149 -36.84 -0.60 14.02
N SER A 150 -37.48 -1.15 13.00
CA SER A 150 -38.06 -0.44 11.86
C SER A 150 -39.02 0.69 12.24
N ARG A 151 -39.72 0.59 13.37
CA ARG A 151 -40.61 1.63 13.92
C ARG A 151 -39.91 2.97 14.18
N TYR A 152 -38.59 2.98 14.37
CA TYR A 152 -37.81 4.22 14.60
C TYR A 152 -37.20 4.80 13.32
N ARG A 153 -37.38 4.17 12.18
CA ARG A 153 -36.77 4.59 10.90
C ARG A 153 -37.18 6.02 10.52
N ALA A 154 -38.47 6.40 10.73
CA ALA A 154 -38.97 7.75 10.40
C ALA A 154 -38.28 8.88 11.20
N SER A 155 -37.72 8.55 12.36
CA SER A 155 -37.04 9.48 13.25
C SER A 155 -35.54 9.62 12.94
N LEU A 156 -34.96 8.69 12.18
CA LEU A 156 -33.55 8.71 11.81
C LEU A 156 -33.33 9.52 10.54
N LYS A 157 -32.38 10.45 10.66
CA LYS A 157 -31.87 11.24 9.52
C LYS A 157 -30.34 11.32 9.59
N THR A 158 -29.72 11.32 8.43
CA THR A 158 -28.28 11.62 8.34
C THR A 158 -28.00 12.99 8.96
N GLY A 159 -26.93 13.08 9.74
CA GLY A 159 -26.57 14.29 10.49
C GLY A 159 -27.11 14.36 11.90
N LEU A 160 -28.04 13.47 12.31
CA LEU A 160 -28.54 13.41 13.69
C LEU A 160 -27.41 13.11 14.66
N THR A 161 -27.35 13.86 15.77
CA THR A 161 -26.38 13.60 16.85
C THR A 161 -26.98 12.60 17.84
N LEU A 162 -26.16 11.63 18.23
CA LEU A 162 -26.50 10.57 19.17
C LEU A 162 -25.55 10.61 20.37
N ASP A 163 -26.06 10.25 21.52
CA ASP A 163 -25.28 10.02 22.72
C ASP A 163 -24.91 8.53 22.78
N VAL A 164 -23.60 8.27 22.89
CA VAL A 164 -23.04 6.93 22.94
C VAL A 164 -22.33 6.73 24.27
N THR A 165 -22.61 5.61 24.91
CA THR A 165 -21.88 5.15 26.09
C THR A 165 -21.17 3.85 25.76
N VAL A 166 -19.95 3.70 26.28
CA VAL A 166 -19.11 2.51 26.05
C VAL A 166 -18.86 1.84 27.39
N ASP A 167 -19.05 0.54 27.46
CA ASP A 167 -18.92 -0.23 28.70
C ASP A 167 -17.50 -0.17 29.29
N ALA A 168 -16.49 -0.02 28.44
CA ALA A 168 -15.09 0.16 28.86
C ALA A 168 -14.85 1.47 29.63
N PHE A 169 -15.72 2.49 29.49
CA PHE A 169 -15.60 3.80 30.14
C PHE A 169 -16.93 4.22 30.77
N PRO A 170 -17.35 3.60 31.87
CA PRO A 170 -18.63 3.87 32.52
C PRO A 170 -18.72 5.35 32.94
N GLY A 171 -19.86 5.97 32.65
CA GLY A 171 -20.14 7.37 32.98
C GLY A 171 -19.62 8.39 31.96
N ARG A 172 -18.92 7.99 30.91
CA ARG A 172 -18.57 8.89 29.80
C ARG A 172 -19.62 8.81 28.68
N VAL A 173 -20.05 9.97 28.21
CA VAL A 173 -20.95 10.08 27.07
C VAL A 173 -20.19 10.71 25.91
N TYR A 174 -20.16 10.01 24.78
CA TYR A 174 -19.55 10.46 23.55
C TYR A 174 -20.63 10.94 22.57
N LYS A 175 -20.35 11.99 21.82
CA LYS A 175 -21.24 12.47 20.77
C LYS A 175 -20.86 11.84 19.44
N ALA A 176 -21.78 11.10 18.85
CA ALA A 176 -21.65 10.55 17.51
C ALA A 176 -22.66 11.22 16.56
N ARG A 177 -22.36 11.19 15.28
CA ARG A 177 -23.25 11.72 14.23
C ARG A 177 -23.59 10.60 13.25
N VAL A 178 -24.87 10.46 12.91
CA VAL A 178 -25.32 9.53 11.89
C VAL A 178 -24.72 9.94 10.54
N SER A 179 -23.83 9.14 9.99
CA SER A 179 -23.17 9.34 8.70
C SER A 179 -23.98 8.73 7.55
N ALA A 180 -24.51 7.55 7.76
CA ALA A 180 -25.26 6.80 6.76
C ALA A 180 -26.35 5.95 7.41
N ILE A 181 -27.37 5.61 6.63
CA ILE A 181 -28.46 4.71 7.02
C ILE A 181 -28.58 3.66 5.93
N ASP A 182 -28.35 2.39 6.30
CA ASP A 182 -28.54 1.29 5.35
C ASP A 182 -30.04 1.17 5.01
N SER A 183 -30.32 0.99 3.74
CA SER A 183 -31.68 0.82 3.22
C SER A 183 -32.20 -0.61 3.32
N ARG A 184 -31.37 -1.58 3.71
CA ARG A 184 -31.82 -2.95 3.90
C ARG A 184 -32.75 -3.03 5.10
N ILE A 185 -33.91 -3.64 4.87
CA ILE A 185 -34.91 -3.96 5.89
C ILE A 185 -34.85 -5.48 6.03
N ASP A 186 -34.46 -5.97 7.19
CA ASP A 186 -34.71 -7.35 7.58
C ASP A 186 -36.15 -7.51 8.01
#